data_93365b0f23b86992bd682a6222d5cfde
#
_entry.id   93365b0f23b86992bd682a6222d5cfde
#
_cell.length_a   1.000
_cell.length_b   1.000
_cell.length_c   1.000
_cell.angle_alpha   90.00
_cell.angle_beta   90.00
_cell.angle_gamma   90.00
#
_symmetry.space_group_name_H-M   'P 1'
#
loop_
_entity.id
_entity.type
_entity.pdbx_description
1 polymer ?
#
loop_
_entity_poly.entity_id
_entity_poly.type
_entity_poly.pdbx_seq_one_letter_code
_entity_poly.pdbx_strand_id
1 'polypeptide(L)'
;VLSGIPGESNFEEEKMKKHIWIPTSLSALMLFFICCTNTPNQEEKPWDWDLGKVKSEVNRVRAGEDLTPESWPGGARVAVALSFDFDAETNALRDLNFSPGTFSQGEYAARVAVHRILDLMDKYDIPASFFVPAVSALLHEEEIQAIVSKNRHEIGLHGWIHERNSLLSEQEERELMQRSFDTLKTLTGKAPVGIRTPSWDFSHHTLAIIKELGLLYDSSLMADDRPYEILEDGNPTGVVELPVEWLLDDYPYFGFSRYSSVRPHIKPMDVFAIWAAEFEKAYEEGTLFVLTMHPKYIGHRSRMAMLETLIQYMQTHADVWFATHEEIARYVTDEGESLERP
;
A
#
# COMPACT_ATOMS: atom_id res chain seq x y z
N VAL A 1 1.89 -42.72 45.29
CA VAL A 1 0.81 -43.69 45.40
C VAL A 1 -0.04 -43.52 44.14
N LEU A 2 0.31 -44.20 43.10
CA LEU A 2 -0.17 -45.41 42.44
C LEU A 2 -1.63 -45.38 42.00
N SER A 3 -1.79 -45.49 40.70
CA SER A 3 -2.51 -46.45 39.80
C SER A 3 -3.87 -45.93 39.35
N GLY A 4 -4.35 -46.15 38.14
CA GLY A 4 -4.06 -47.05 37.07
C GLY A 4 -4.88 -46.74 35.83
N ILE A 5 -4.40 -47.19 34.69
CA ILE A 5 -5.12 -47.30 33.44
C ILE A 5 -5.93 -48.61 33.44
N PRO A 6 -7.10 -48.66 32.84
CA PRO A 6 -7.35 -49.45 31.63
C PRO A 6 -8.38 -48.82 30.73
N GLY A 7 -8.64 -49.20 29.47
CA GLY A 7 -8.28 -50.33 28.66
C GLY A 7 -8.88 -50.10 27.26
N GLU A 8 -8.30 -50.74 26.27
CA GLU A 8 -8.74 -50.83 24.89
C GLU A 8 -10.10 -51.52 24.72
N SER A 9 -10.89 -51.10 23.78
CA SER A 9 -11.97 -51.94 23.23
C SER A 9 -12.01 -51.85 21.69
N ASN A 10 -11.67 -52.98 21.11
CA ASN A 10 -11.83 -53.38 19.74
C ASN A 10 -13.29 -53.21 19.28
N PHE A 11 -13.46 -52.72 18.07
CA PHE A 11 -14.69 -53.00 17.30
C PHE A 11 -14.34 -53.67 15.99
N GLU A 12 -14.93 -54.85 15.88
CA GLU A 12 -14.79 -55.85 14.79
C GLU A 12 -15.39 -55.33 13.47
N GLU A 13 -14.70 -55.70 12.38
CA GLU A 13 -15.23 -55.67 11.02
C GLU A 13 -16.30 -56.75 10.83
N GLU A 14 -17.51 -56.35 10.46
CA GLU A 14 -18.54 -57.25 9.97
C GLU A 14 -18.64 -57.20 8.42
N LYS A 15 -18.10 -58.22 7.77
CA LYS A 15 -18.21 -58.46 6.35
C LYS A 15 -19.61 -59.01 6.01
N MET A 16 -20.41 -58.21 5.32
CA MET A 16 -21.66 -58.68 4.73
C MET A 16 -21.49 -58.94 3.22
N LYS A 17 -21.35 -60.21 2.84
CA LYS A 17 -21.40 -60.69 1.48
C LYS A 17 -22.84 -60.63 0.97
N LYS A 18 -23.16 -59.86 -0.04
CA LYS A 18 -24.38 -59.99 -0.85
C LYS A 18 -24.04 -60.51 -2.24
N HIS A 19 -24.56 -61.69 -2.52
CA HIS A 19 -24.59 -62.28 -3.86
C HIS A 19 -25.51 -61.46 -4.76
N ILE A 20 -25.02 -61.07 -5.94
CA ILE A 20 -25.83 -60.49 -7.00
C ILE A 20 -25.78 -61.43 -8.22
N TRP A 21 -26.97 -61.86 -8.59
CA TRP A 21 -27.29 -62.68 -9.72
C TRP A 21 -27.19 -61.90 -11.03
N ILE A 22 -26.57 -62.47 -12.10
CA ILE A 22 -26.41 -61.81 -13.40
C ILE A 22 -27.41 -62.54 -14.37
N PRO A 23 -28.26 -61.80 -15.04
CA PRO A 23 -28.92 -62.36 -16.27
C PRO A 23 -28.18 -61.80 -17.49
N THR A 24 -27.77 -62.77 -18.32
CA THR A 24 -27.26 -62.56 -19.67
C THR A 24 -28.40 -62.22 -20.63
N SER A 25 -28.34 -61.08 -21.32
CA SER A 25 -28.89 -60.93 -22.66
C SER A 25 -28.12 -59.82 -23.41
N LEU A 26 -27.56 -60.24 -24.55
CA LEU A 26 -26.90 -59.40 -25.55
C LEU A 26 -27.91 -58.43 -26.18
N SER A 27 -27.51 -57.18 -26.28
CA SER A 27 -27.84 -56.36 -27.45
C SER A 27 -26.78 -55.22 -27.51
N ALA A 28 -25.94 -55.32 -28.54
CA ALA A 28 -24.92 -54.28 -28.82
C ALA A 28 -25.62 -53.05 -29.38
N LEU A 29 -25.47 -51.92 -28.62
CA LEU A 29 -25.69 -50.61 -29.17
C LEU A 29 -24.41 -49.80 -28.86
N MET A 30 -23.54 -49.66 -29.90
CA MET A 30 -22.37 -48.77 -29.84
C MET A 30 -22.85 -47.33 -29.85
N LEU A 31 -23.00 -46.75 -28.68
CA LEU A 31 -23.06 -45.30 -28.50
C LEU A 31 -21.62 -44.77 -28.34
N PHE A 32 -21.14 -44.12 -29.42
CA PHE A 32 -19.92 -43.29 -29.32
C PHE A 32 -20.20 -42.14 -28.35
N PHE A 33 -19.88 -42.32 -27.09
CA PHE A 33 -19.68 -41.22 -26.18
C PHE A 33 -18.35 -40.57 -26.59
N ILE A 34 -18.44 -39.44 -27.32
CA ILE A 34 -17.36 -38.48 -27.38
C ILE A 34 -17.24 -37.91 -25.95
N CYS A 35 -16.37 -38.56 -25.18
CA CYS A 35 -15.95 -38.04 -23.90
C CYS A 35 -15.09 -36.80 -24.20
N CYS A 36 -15.72 -35.62 -24.30
CA CYS A 36 -15.00 -34.38 -24.13
C CYS A 36 -14.44 -34.40 -22.70
N THR A 37 -13.27 -34.98 -22.56
CA THR A 37 -12.46 -34.74 -21.38
C THR A 37 -12.07 -33.26 -21.42
N ASN A 38 -12.86 -32.40 -20.75
CA ASN A 38 -12.34 -31.14 -20.26
C ASN A 38 -11.23 -31.50 -19.28
N THR A 39 -10.02 -31.66 -19.77
CA THR A 39 -8.81 -31.48 -18.97
C THR A 39 -8.92 -30.09 -18.40
N PRO A 40 -8.90 -29.91 -17.06
CA PRO A 40 -8.76 -28.57 -16.51
C PRO A 40 -7.54 -28.00 -17.19
N ASN A 41 -7.71 -26.81 -17.77
CA ASN A 41 -6.60 -26.02 -18.29
C ASN A 41 -5.59 -25.93 -17.14
N GLN A 42 -4.51 -26.70 -17.21
CA GLN A 42 -3.37 -26.48 -16.32
C GLN A 42 -2.82 -25.14 -16.78
N GLU A 43 -3.02 -24.13 -15.95
CA GLU A 43 -2.39 -22.83 -16.18
C GLU A 43 -0.90 -23.08 -16.43
N GLU A 44 -0.43 -22.67 -17.59
CA GLU A 44 0.95 -22.84 -18.00
C GLU A 44 1.84 -22.11 -16.98
N LYS A 45 2.79 -22.84 -16.41
CA LYS A 45 3.61 -22.31 -15.33
C LYS A 45 4.60 -21.28 -15.87
N PRO A 46 4.92 -20.21 -15.13
CA PRO A 46 5.78 -19.13 -15.62
C PRO A 46 7.13 -19.58 -16.16
N TRP A 47 7.70 -20.66 -15.64
CA TRP A 47 8.98 -21.20 -16.15
C TRP A 47 8.87 -21.99 -17.46
N ASP A 48 7.66 -22.28 -17.94
CA ASP A 48 7.38 -22.92 -19.22
C ASP A 48 7.00 -21.87 -20.29
N TRP A 49 6.90 -20.59 -19.93
CA TRP A 49 6.54 -19.52 -20.85
C TRP A 49 7.66 -19.22 -21.84
N ASP A 50 7.31 -18.90 -23.06
CA ASP A 50 8.26 -18.31 -23.98
C ASP A 50 8.63 -16.87 -23.57
N LEU A 51 9.75 -16.38 -24.11
CA LEU A 51 10.25 -15.05 -23.77
C LEU A 51 9.29 -13.93 -24.20
N GLY A 52 8.48 -14.15 -25.24
CA GLY A 52 7.49 -13.18 -25.71
C GLY A 52 6.40 -12.96 -24.63
N LYS A 53 5.88 -14.06 -24.10
CA LYS A 53 4.89 -14.03 -23.01
C LYS A 53 5.48 -13.41 -21.72
N VAL A 54 6.72 -13.78 -21.36
CA VAL A 54 7.40 -13.16 -20.21
C VAL A 54 7.52 -11.66 -20.38
N LYS A 55 7.95 -11.18 -21.56
CA LYS A 55 8.06 -9.75 -21.85
C LYS A 55 6.71 -9.05 -21.82
N SER A 56 5.65 -9.65 -22.36
CA SER A 56 4.31 -9.10 -22.33
C SER A 56 3.84 -8.89 -20.89
N GLU A 57 3.97 -9.91 -20.03
CA GLU A 57 3.54 -9.78 -18.63
C GLU A 57 4.36 -8.73 -17.88
N VAL A 58 5.67 -8.71 -18.05
CA VAL A 58 6.55 -7.78 -17.35
C VAL A 58 6.37 -6.35 -17.84
N ASN A 59 5.99 -6.14 -19.10
CA ASN A 59 5.86 -4.80 -19.69
C ASN A 59 4.48 -4.16 -19.52
N ARG A 60 3.54 -4.83 -18.86
CA ARG A 60 2.21 -4.26 -18.62
C ARG A 60 2.25 -2.91 -17.92
N VAL A 61 3.06 -2.81 -16.87
CA VAL A 61 3.30 -1.57 -16.14
C VAL A 61 4.80 -1.39 -15.98
N ARG A 62 5.34 -0.27 -16.44
CA ARG A 62 6.78 0.04 -16.42
C ARG A 62 7.03 1.50 -16.10
N ALA A 63 8.24 1.78 -15.61
CA ALA A 63 8.75 3.13 -15.56
C ALA A 63 8.99 3.67 -16.97
N GLY A 64 8.56 4.89 -17.18
CA GLY A 64 8.73 5.67 -18.41
C GLY A 64 9.79 6.75 -18.26
N GLU A 65 9.43 7.97 -18.66
CA GLU A 65 10.32 9.13 -18.63
C GLU A 65 10.59 9.57 -17.17
N ASP A 66 11.84 9.94 -16.88
CA ASP A 66 12.24 10.64 -15.67
C ASP A 66 11.64 12.05 -15.69
N LEU A 67 10.82 12.36 -14.71
CA LEU A 67 10.12 13.64 -14.57
C LEU A 67 10.84 14.60 -13.60
N THR A 68 12.07 14.30 -13.18
CA THR A 68 12.84 15.18 -12.30
C THR A 68 13.07 16.53 -12.98
N PRO A 69 12.64 17.65 -12.40
CA PRO A 69 12.84 18.96 -13.00
C PRO A 69 14.29 19.43 -12.85
N GLU A 70 14.71 20.43 -13.64
CA GLU A 70 16.03 21.05 -13.48
C GLU A 70 16.22 21.72 -12.10
N SER A 71 15.14 22.21 -11.50
CA SER A 71 15.09 22.72 -10.12
C SER A 71 13.66 22.63 -9.59
N TRP A 72 13.51 22.47 -8.29
CA TRP A 72 12.23 22.48 -7.59
C TRP A 72 11.75 23.91 -7.30
N PRO A 73 10.48 24.12 -6.89
CA PRO A 73 9.92 25.44 -6.59
C PRO A 73 10.82 26.32 -5.72
N GLY A 74 10.91 27.59 -6.06
CA GLY A 74 11.78 28.54 -5.35
C GLY A 74 13.28 28.33 -5.57
N GLY A 75 13.67 27.51 -6.55
CA GLY A 75 15.07 27.13 -6.77
C GLY A 75 15.57 26.06 -5.83
N ALA A 76 14.66 25.35 -5.16
CA ALA A 76 15.02 24.27 -4.25
C ALA A 76 15.77 23.15 -5.00
N ARG A 77 16.68 22.49 -4.28
CA ARG A 77 17.52 21.43 -4.81
C ARG A 77 16.86 20.05 -4.68
N VAL A 78 16.09 19.83 -3.63
CA VAL A 78 15.43 18.57 -3.34
C VAL A 78 13.98 18.83 -2.94
N ALA A 79 13.07 17.97 -3.40
CA ALA A 79 11.71 17.89 -2.88
C ALA A 79 11.63 16.83 -1.77
N VAL A 80 10.97 17.16 -0.65
CA VAL A 80 10.77 16.25 0.48
C VAL A 80 9.28 16.04 0.70
N ALA A 81 8.83 14.82 0.53
CA ALA A 81 7.46 14.38 0.80
C ALA A 81 7.41 13.54 2.08
N LEU A 82 6.88 14.09 3.15
CA LEU A 82 6.57 13.32 4.35
C LEU A 82 5.15 12.80 4.25
N SER A 83 4.97 11.48 4.38
CA SER A 83 3.65 10.86 4.27
C SER A 83 3.34 9.92 5.42
N PHE A 84 2.03 9.79 5.69
CA PHE A 84 1.50 8.99 6.78
C PHE A 84 0.35 8.12 6.28
N ASP A 85 0.55 6.79 6.31
CA ASP A 85 -0.49 5.82 5.99
C ASP A 85 -1.33 5.60 7.26
N PHE A 86 -2.51 6.24 7.28
CA PHE A 86 -3.39 6.26 8.45
C PHE A 86 -4.31 5.04 8.46
N ASP A 87 -3.72 3.86 8.60
CA ASP A 87 -4.43 2.58 8.58
C ASP A 87 -5.35 2.36 9.78
N ALA A 88 -4.99 2.89 10.95
CA ALA A 88 -5.69 2.64 12.19
C ALA A 88 -5.94 1.13 12.42
N GLU A 89 -7.20 0.66 12.52
CA GLU A 89 -7.59 -0.71 12.76
C GLU A 89 -7.73 -1.56 11.49
N THR A 90 -7.66 -0.96 10.29
CA THR A 90 -8.08 -1.60 9.04
C THR A 90 -7.27 -2.84 8.68
N ASN A 91 -5.95 -2.85 8.95
CA ASN A 91 -5.13 -4.05 8.76
C ASN A 91 -5.64 -5.23 9.61
N ALA A 92 -6.05 -4.97 10.85
CA ALA A 92 -6.57 -6.01 11.72
C ALA A 92 -7.93 -6.51 11.25
N LEU A 93 -8.80 -5.61 10.77
CA LEU A 93 -10.09 -5.96 10.20
C LEU A 93 -9.93 -6.81 8.93
N ARG A 94 -9.05 -6.40 8.01
CA ARG A 94 -8.72 -7.17 6.80
C ARG A 94 -8.23 -8.57 7.13
N ASP A 95 -7.37 -8.71 8.13
CA ASP A 95 -6.78 -10.00 8.52
C ASP A 95 -7.69 -10.81 9.45
N LEU A 96 -8.96 -10.39 9.64
CA LEU A 96 -9.94 -11.02 10.53
C LEU A 96 -9.44 -11.18 11.97
N ASN A 97 -8.57 -10.30 12.41
CA ASN A 97 -8.03 -10.28 13.76
C ASN A 97 -8.82 -9.30 14.65
N PHE A 98 -9.91 -9.79 15.22
CA PHE A 98 -10.83 -9.00 16.03
C PHE A 98 -10.41 -8.86 17.50
N SER A 99 -9.13 -9.05 17.81
CA SER A 99 -8.62 -8.91 19.19
C SER A 99 -8.64 -7.43 19.62
N PRO A 100 -9.29 -7.10 20.78
CA PRO A 100 -9.22 -5.76 21.35
C PRO A 100 -7.79 -5.25 21.56
N GLY A 101 -6.85 -6.15 21.88
CA GLY A 101 -5.43 -5.79 22.01
C GLY A 101 -4.78 -5.36 20.70
N THR A 102 -5.25 -5.87 19.56
CA THR A 102 -4.79 -5.44 18.24
C THR A 102 -5.48 -4.15 17.82
N PHE A 103 -6.79 -4.03 18.04
CA PHE A 103 -7.54 -2.80 17.76
C PHE A 103 -7.01 -1.59 18.55
N SER A 104 -6.59 -1.79 19.81
CA SER A 104 -6.02 -0.71 20.62
C SER A 104 -4.73 -0.09 20.02
N GLN A 105 -4.02 -0.79 19.12
CA GLN A 105 -2.89 -0.22 18.40
C GLN A 105 -3.37 0.71 17.28
N GLY A 106 -4.47 0.36 16.61
CA GLY A 106 -5.13 1.23 15.64
C GLY A 106 -5.74 2.46 16.32
N GLU A 107 -6.46 2.26 17.42
CA GLU A 107 -7.00 3.35 18.26
C GLU A 107 -5.91 4.33 18.72
N TYR A 108 -4.70 3.83 19.06
CA TYR A 108 -3.56 4.70 19.40
C TYR A 108 -3.16 5.61 18.25
N ALA A 109 -3.24 5.14 17.00
CA ALA A 109 -2.93 5.95 15.83
C ALA A 109 -3.83 7.18 15.75
N ALA A 110 -5.13 7.01 15.93
CA ALA A 110 -6.10 8.09 15.93
C ALA A 110 -5.97 8.94 17.20
N ARG A 111 -6.21 8.34 18.36
CA ARG A 111 -6.36 9.04 19.64
C ARG A 111 -5.13 9.84 20.08
N VAL A 112 -3.92 9.43 19.67
CA VAL A 112 -2.66 10.01 20.15
C VAL A 112 -1.73 10.44 19.03
N ALA A 113 -1.48 9.54 18.06
CA ALA A 113 -0.38 9.72 17.15
C ALA A 113 -0.65 10.80 16.09
N VAL A 114 -1.83 10.82 15.49
CA VAL A 114 -2.20 11.85 14.49
C VAL A 114 -2.06 13.24 15.07
N HIS A 115 -2.53 13.48 16.29
CA HIS A 115 -2.42 14.80 16.93
C HIS A 115 -0.97 15.20 17.16
N ARG A 116 -0.09 14.27 17.59
CA ARG A 116 1.35 14.55 17.74
C ARG A 116 2.03 14.84 16.41
N ILE A 117 1.62 14.15 15.35
CA ILE A 117 2.14 14.40 14.01
C ILE A 117 1.70 15.79 13.55
N LEU A 118 0.42 16.14 13.68
CA LEU A 118 -0.07 17.48 13.32
C LEU A 118 0.63 18.58 14.10
N ASP A 119 0.82 18.41 15.43
CA ASP A 119 1.56 19.35 16.26
C ASP A 119 3.01 19.52 15.78
N LEU A 120 3.66 18.44 15.34
CA LEU A 120 5.02 18.48 14.81
C LEU A 120 5.07 19.18 13.46
N MET A 121 4.15 18.87 12.55
CA MET A 121 4.05 19.51 11.23
C MET A 121 3.78 21.02 11.39
N ASP A 122 2.88 21.39 12.28
CA ASP A 122 2.58 22.79 12.59
C ASP A 122 3.81 23.53 13.17
N LYS A 123 4.56 22.87 14.07
CA LYS A 123 5.74 23.45 14.70
C LYS A 123 6.82 23.86 13.68
N TYR A 124 6.96 23.10 12.61
CA TYR A 124 7.98 23.33 11.58
C TYR A 124 7.42 23.92 10.29
N ASP A 125 6.11 24.21 10.26
CA ASP A 125 5.39 24.74 9.09
C ASP A 125 5.52 23.86 7.84
N ILE A 126 5.42 22.54 8.01
CA ILE A 126 5.63 21.52 6.97
C ILE A 126 4.29 20.90 6.55
N PRO A 127 4.00 20.82 5.24
CA PRO A 127 2.87 20.02 4.74
C PRO A 127 3.20 18.52 4.80
N ALA A 128 2.15 17.69 4.72
CA ALA A 128 2.29 16.24 4.65
C ALA A 128 1.11 15.63 3.89
N SER A 129 1.32 14.43 3.33
CA SER A 129 0.25 13.65 2.72
C SER A 129 -0.19 12.53 3.66
N PHE A 130 -1.50 12.35 3.82
CA PHE A 130 -2.09 11.26 4.58
C PHE A 130 -2.81 10.34 3.61
N PHE A 131 -2.32 9.11 3.47
CA PHE A 131 -3.00 8.06 2.70
C PHE A 131 -3.91 7.28 3.65
N VAL A 132 -5.21 7.29 3.35
CA VAL A 132 -6.21 6.88 4.34
C VAL A 132 -7.13 5.82 3.74
N PRO A 133 -7.18 4.60 4.33
CA PRO A 133 -8.25 3.66 4.02
C PRO A 133 -9.61 4.28 4.38
N ALA A 134 -10.59 4.16 3.48
CA ALA A 134 -11.87 4.85 3.71
C ALA A 134 -12.58 4.38 4.99
N VAL A 135 -12.42 3.11 5.39
CA VAL A 135 -12.94 2.61 6.67
C VAL A 135 -12.23 3.27 7.85
N SER A 136 -10.93 3.52 7.77
CA SER A 136 -10.21 4.29 8.79
C SER A 136 -10.79 5.70 8.93
N ALA A 137 -11.05 6.36 7.78
CA ALA A 137 -11.68 7.69 7.79
C ALA A 137 -13.08 7.70 8.42
N LEU A 138 -13.91 6.68 8.15
CA LEU A 138 -15.23 6.55 8.73
C LEU A 138 -15.21 6.24 10.24
N LEU A 139 -14.20 5.54 10.72
CA LEU A 139 -14.04 5.24 12.14
C LEU A 139 -13.53 6.44 12.94
N HIS A 140 -12.78 7.34 12.29
CA HIS A 140 -12.00 8.41 12.90
C HIS A 140 -12.25 9.76 12.21
N GLU A 141 -13.54 10.10 12.01
CA GLU A 141 -13.94 11.33 11.31
C GLU A 141 -13.40 12.61 11.97
N GLU A 142 -13.27 12.63 13.31
CA GLU A 142 -12.72 13.77 14.05
C GLU A 142 -11.26 14.03 13.68
N GLU A 143 -10.45 12.98 13.54
CA GLU A 143 -9.05 13.07 13.14
C GLU A 143 -8.90 13.48 11.67
N ILE A 144 -9.78 12.98 10.80
CA ILE A 144 -9.83 13.43 9.40
C ILE A 144 -10.14 14.93 9.34
N GLN A 145 -11.12 15.42 10.09
CA GLN A 145 -11.43 16.85 10.14
C GLN A 145 -10.29 17.66 10.76
N ALA A 146 -9.56 17.10 11.74
CA ALA A 146 -8.37 17.76 12.28
C ALA A 146 -7.27 17.93 11.22
N ILE A 147 -7.03 16.92 10.37
CA ILE A 147 -6.07 17.01 9.24
C ILE A 147 -6.54 18.06 8.23
N VAL A 148 -7.79 17.95 7.76
CA VAL A 148 -8.37 18.83 6.73
C VAL A 148 -8.39 20.30 7.18
N SER A 149 -8.70 20.56 8.45
CA SER A 149 -8.79 21.93 8.98
C SER A 149 -7.47 22.71 8.94
N LYS A 150 -6.35 22.03 8.81
CA LYS A 150 -5.02 22.71 8.68
C LYS A 150 -4.83 23.36 7.30
N ASN A 151 -5.60 22.99 6.27
CA ASN A 151 -5.55 23.51 4.90
C ASN A 151 -4.17 23.45 4.22
N ARG A 152 -3.29 22.58 4.72
CA ARG A 152 -1.93 22.38 4.19
C ARG A 152 -1.62 20.92 3.89
N HIS A 153 -2.39 20.01 4.46
CA HIS A 153 -2.16 18.57 4.29
C HIS A 153 -3.05 18.02 3.18
N GLU A 154 -2.56 16.98 2.56
CA GLU A 154 -3.28 16.21 1.56
C GLU A 154 -3.90 14.97 2.19
N ILE A 155 -5.07 14.53 1.67
CA ILE A 155 -5.62 13.21 1.92
C ILE A 155 -5.71 12.48 0.58
N GLY A 156 -4.91 11.41 0.44
CA GLY A 156 -4.88 10.49 -0.68
C GLY A 156 -5.60 9.17 -0.38
N LEU A 157 -5.87 8.41 -1.45
CA LEU A 157 -6.49 7.09 -1.37
C LEU A 157 -5.51 6.05 -0.80
N HIS A 158 -6.07 5.11 0.02
CA HIS A 158 -5.34 3.94 0.54
C HIS A 158 -6.24 2.70 0.64
N GLY A 159 -7.05 2.48 -0.39
CA GLY A 159 -8.03 1.40 -0.42
C GLY A 159 -9.25 1.63 0.47
N TRP A 160 -10.13 0.60 0.56
CA TRP A 160 -11.33 0.64 1.38
C TRP A 160 -11.04 0.24 2.84
N ILE A 161 -10.45 -0.95 3.04
CA ILE A 161 -10.15 -1.56 4.34
C ILE A 161 -8.69 -2.07 4.39
N HIS A 162 -7.81 -1.43 3.64
CA HIS A 162 -6.42 -1.85 3.47
C HIS A 162 -6.33 -3.25 2.85
N GLU A 163 -7.16 -3.54 1.86
CA GLU A 163 -7.19 -4.79 1.10
C GLU A 163 -5.88 -5.04 0.34
N ARG A 164 -5.71 -6.28 -0.13
CA ARG A 164 -4.61 -6.66 -1.01
C ARG A 164 -5.14 -6.71 -2.44
N ASN A 165 -4.80 -5.72 -3.25
CA ASN A 165 -5.34 -5.54 -4.59
C ASN A 165 -5.08 -6.75 -5.48
N SER A 166 -3.88 -7.36 -5.39
CA SER A 166 -3.52 -8.55 -6.18
C SER A 166 -4.35 -9.80 -5.88
N LEU A 167 -5.12 -9.82 -4.80
CA LEU A 167 -6.02 -10.91 -4.42
C LEU A 167 -7.48 -10.67 -4.81
N LEU A 168 -7.79 -9.48 -5.33
CA LEU A 168 -9.13 -9.11 -5.75
C LEU A 168 -9.36 -9.43 -7.24
N SER A 169 -10.60 -9.68 -7.61
CA SER A 169 -11.00 -9.59 -9.00
C SER A 169 -11.01 -8.13 -9.45
N GLU A 170 -10.90 -7.88 -10.75
CA GLU A 170 -10.97 -6.54 -11.32
C GLU A 170 -12.23 -5.77 -10.87
N GLN A 171 -13.38 -6.45 -10.84
CA GLN A 171 -14.63 -5.83 -10.40
C GLN A 171 -14.58 -5.42 -8.92
N GLU A 172 -14.10 -6.31 -8.05
CA GLU A 172 -13.99 -6.02 -6.62
C GLU A 172 -13.02 -4.84 -6.36
N GLU A 173 -11.85 -4.83 -7.00
CA GLU A 173 -10.89 -3.75 -6.85
C GLU A 173 -11.48 -2.42 -7.31
N ARG A 174 -12.13 -2.39 -8.50
CA ARG A 174 -12.79 -1.19 -9.02
C ARG A 174 -13.90 -0.68 -8.08
N GLU A 175 -14.77 -1.56 -7.61
CA GLU A 175 -15.86 -1.18 -6.70
C GLU A 175 -15.33 -0.64 -5.37
N LEU A 176 -14.31 -1.26 -4.78
CA LEU A 176 -13.72 -0.81 -3.51
C LEU A 176 -12.99 0.52 -3.68
N MET A 177 -12.23 0.69 -4.75
CA MET A 177 -11.51 1.93 -5.01
C MET A 177 -12.43 3.10 -5.31
N GLN A 178 -13.49 2.89 -6.13
CA GLN A 178 -14.53 3.91 -6.37
C GLN A 178 -15.24 4.28 -5.07
N ARG A 179 -15.61 3.29 -4.26
CA ARG A 179 -16.26 3.52 -2.97
C ARG A 179 -15.36 4.31 -2.02
N SER A 180 -14.07 4.02 -2.01
CA SER A 180 -13.08 4.76 -1.21
C SER A 180 -12.98 6.21 -1.66
N PHE A 181 -12.88 6.43 -2.96
CA PHE A 181 -12.83 7.76 -3.57
C PHE A 181 -14.05 8.61 -3.17
N ASP A 182 -15.27 8.07 -3.35
CA ASP A 182 -16.51 8.78 -3.06
C ASP A 182 -16.66 9.08 -1.55
N THR A 183 -16.22 8.14 -0.71
CA THR A 183 -16.25 8.29 0.75
C THR A 183 -15.30 9.41 1.20
N LEU A 184 -14.03 9.36 0.80
CA LEU A 184 -13.05 10.40 1.16
C LEU A 184 -13.45 11.76 0.61
N LYS A 185 -13.91 11.84 -0.64
CA LYS A 185 -14.44 13.08 -1.22
C LYS A 185 -15.59 13.67 -0.39
N THR A 186 -16.49 12.83 0.10
CA THR A 186 -17.62 13.26 0.92
C THR A 186 -17.17 13.78 2.28
N LEU A 187 -16.27 13.06 2.95
CA LEU A 187 -15.79 13.40 4.29
C LEU A 187 -14.88 14.64 4.30
N THR A 188 -14.05 14.80 3.29
CA THR A 188 -13.06 15.90 3.23
C THR A 188 -13.56 17.13 2.47
N GLY A 189 -14.63 17.00 1.67
CA GLY A 189 -15.09 18.05 0.77
C GLY A 189 -14.22 18.25 -0.48
N LYS A 190 -13.10 17.51 -0.62
CA LYS A 190 -12.17 17.55 -1.76
C LYS A 190 -11.99 16.13 -2.32
N ALA A 191 -11.99 15.99 -3.64
CA ALA A 191 -11.68 14.71 -4.26
C ALA A 191 -10.20 14.37 -4.05
N PRO A 192 -9.86 13.13 -3.68
CA PRO A 192 -8.47 12.68 -3.69
C PRO A 192 -7.85 12.82 -5.08
N VAL A 193 -6.58 13.21 -5.14
CA VAL A 193 -5.86 13.45 -6.40
C VAL A 193 -4.89 12.31 -6.72
N GLY A 194 -4.49 11.57 -5.70
CA GLY A 194 -3.56 10.46 -5.84
C GLY A 194 -3.87 9.30 -4.92
N ILE A 195 -3.11 8.24 -5.11
CA ILE A 195 -3.25 6.98 -4.38
C ILE A 195 -1.88 6.46 -3.92
N ARG A 196 -1.91 5.77 -2.80
CA ARG A 196 -0.95 4.74 -2.42
C ARG A 196 -1.72 3.45 -2.20
N THR A 197 -1.38 2.39 -2.92
CA THR A 197 -2.07 1.10 -2.74
C THR A 197 -1.70 0.49 -1.38
N PRO A 198 -2.65 -0.17 -0.69
CA PRO A 198 -2.37 -0.83 0.57
C PRO A 198 -1.20 -1.83 0.45
N SER A 199 -0.23 -1.75 1.35
CA SER A 199 1.00 -2.57 1.32
C SER A 199 1.81 -2.44 0.02
N TRP A 200 1.58 -1.37 -0.77
CA TRP A 200 2.16 -1.14 -2.10
C TRP A 200 1.85 -2.28 -3.08
N ASP A 201 0.70 -2.94 -2.85
CA ASP A 201 0.24 -4.08 -3.63
C ASP A 201 -0.52 -3.58 -4.87
N PHE A 202 0.20 -3.45 -5.96
CA PHE A 202 -0.29 -2.96 -7.25
C PHE A 202 -0.68 -4.13 -8.15
N SER A 203 -1.97 -4.29 -8.42
CA SER A 203 -2.50 -5.37 -9.26
C SER A 203 -2.37 -5.08 -10.76
N HIS A 204 -2.71 -6.06 -11.59
CA HIS A 204 -2.83 -5.85 -13.04
C HIS A 204 -3.94 -4.88 -13.47
N HIS A 205 -4.88 -4.56 -12.58
CA HIS A 205 -6.04 -3.73 -12.85
C HIS A 205 -5.92 -2.32 -12.24
N THR A 206 -5.01 -2.15 -11.27
CA THR A 206 -4.86 -0.92 -10.51
C THR A 206 -4.66 0.30 -11.40
N LEU A 207 -3.75 0.21 -12.40
CA LEU A 207 -3.46 1.35 -13.29
C LEU A 207 -4.67 1.80 -14.10
N ALA A 208 -5.44 0.85 -14.64
CA ALA A 208 -6.66 1.18 -15.37
C ALA A 208 -7.67 1.91 -14.48
N ILE A 209 -7.82 1.48 -13.23
CA ILE A 209 -8.74 2.10 -12.27
C ILE A 209 -8.25 3.50 -11.86
N ILE A 210 -6.94 3.69 -11.65
CA ILE A 210 -6.32 5.00 -11.40
C ILE A 210 -6.69 5.99 -12.53
N LYS A 211 -6.54 5.57 -13.79
CA LYS A 211 -6.88 6.37 -14.98
C LYS A 211 -8.39 6.66 -15.05
N GLU A 212 -9.24 5.67 -14.76
CA GLU A 212 -10.71 5.84 -14.77
C GLU A 212 -11.18 6.84 -13.72
N LEU A 213 -10.56 6.87 -12.54
CA LEU A 213 -10.83 7.82 -11.47
C LEU A 213 -10.23 9.21 -11.74
N GLY A 214 -9.38 9.35 -12.76
CA GLY A 214 -8.70 10.59 -13.09
C GLY A 214 -7.69 11.02 -12.02
N LEU A 215 -7.04 10.06 -11.37
CA LEU A 215 -5.98 10.35 -10.40
C LEU A 215 -4.71 10.79 -11.13
N LEU A 216 -4.04 11.78 -10.58
CA LEU A 216 -2.84 12.38 -11.15
C LEU A 216 -1.61 11.51 -10.91
N TYR A 217 -1.52 10.86 -9.73
CA TYR A 217 -0.34 10.13 -9.32
C TYR A 217 -0.65 8.85 -8.55
N ASP A 218 0.30 7.93 -8.59
CA ASP A 218 0.48 6.79 -7.68
C ASP A 218 1.74 6.99 -6.84
N SER A 219 1.82 6.32 -5.69
CA SER A 219 3.01 6.28 -4.83
C SER A 219 3.15 4.88 -4.21
N SER A 220 3.26 3.86 -5.09
CA SER A 220 3.29 2.45 -4.67
C SER A 220 4.39 1.64 -5.36
N LEU A 221 4.95 2.14 -6.48
CA LEU A 221 5.92 1.42 -7.28
C LEU A 221 7.36 1.82 -6.91
N MET A 222 8.34 0.99 -7.30
CA MET A 222 9.73 1.07 -6.84
C MET A 222 10.72 0.91 -8.00
N ALA A 223 10.39 1.46 -9.19
CA ALA A 223 11.22 1.22 -10.36
C ALA A 223 12.33 2.26 -10.57
N ASP A 224 12.32 3.35 -9.81
CA ASP A 224 13.33 4.42 -9.81
C ASP A 224 13.34 5.11 -8.43
N ASP A 225 14.37 5.92 -8.15
CA ASP A 225 14.46 6.82 -6.99
C ASP A 225 13.94 8.23 -7.31
N ARG A 226 13.50 8.45 -8.56
CA ARG A 226 13.05 9.71 -9.13
C ARG A 226 11.59 9.64 -9.54
N PRO A 227 10.86 10.75 -9.57
CA PRO A 227 9.52 10.75 -10.13
C PRO A 227 9.55 10.35 -11.60
N TYR A 228 8.64 9.48 -12.02
CA TYR A 228 8.58 9.03 -13.41
C TYR A 228 7.15 8.88 -13.92
N GLU A 229 6.98 8.92 -15.24
CA GLU A 229 5.70 8.59 -15.86
C GLU A 229 5.49 7.07 -15.86
N ILE A 230 4.30 6.62 -15.50
CA ILE A 230 3.94 5.20 -15.60
C ILE A 230 3.58 4.87 -17.06
N LEU A 231 4.19 3.82 -17.60
CA LEU A 231 3.84 3.25 -18.89
C LEU A 231 2.90 2.06 -18.76
N GLU A 232 1.91 1.97 -19.64
CA GLU A 232 1.06 0.79 -19.83
C GLU A 232 1.36 0.19 -21.22
N ASP A 233 1.83 -1.05 -21.25
CA ASP A 233 2.24 -1.73 -22.50
C ASP A 233 3.21 -0.89 -23.35
N GLY A 234 4.10 -0.14 -22.70
CA GLY A 234 5.09 0.73 -23.31
C GLY A 234 4.55 2.10 -23.79
N ASN A 235 3.31 2.43 -23.49
CA ASN A 235 2.70 3.71 -23.87
C ASN A 235 2.57 4.62 -22.63
N PRO A 236 2.84 5.92 -22.77
CA PRO A 236 2.61 6.92 -21.74
C PRO A 236 1.17 6.95 -21.24
N THR A 237 0.97 7.09 -19.94
CA THR A 237 -0.37 7.11 -19.32
C THR A 237 -0.80 8.47 -18.79
N GLY A 238 0.15 9.37 -18.61
CA GLY A 238 -0.06 10.65 -17.94
C GLY A 238 -0.16 10.52 -16.41
N VAL A 239 0.02 9.31 -15.83
CA VAL A 239 0.03 9.10 -14.40
C VAL A 239 1.47 9.19 -13.90
N VAL A 240 1.70 10.02 -12.89
CA VAL A 240 3.01 10.19 -12.25
C VAL A 240 3.18 9.11 -11.18
N GLU A 241 4.33 8.48 -11.14
CA GLU A 241 4.77 7.73 -9.96
C GLU A 241 5.67 8.58 -9.09
N LEU A 242 5.35 8.66 -7.80
CA LEU A 242 6.23 9.17 -6.74
C LEU A 242 6.74 7.97 -5.96
N PRO A 243 7.90 7.42 -6.35
CA PRO A 243 8.30 6.08 -5.97
C PRO A 243 8.55 5.95 -4.47
N VAL A 244 8.31 4.74 -3.99
CA VAL A 244 8.53 4.34 -2.59
C VAL A 244 9.69 3.36 -2.49
N GLU A 245 10.26 3.22 -1.28
CA GLU A 245 11.34 2.29 -1.01
C GLU A 245 11.22 1.77 0.43
N TRP A 246 11.44 0.46 0.64
CA TRP A 246 11.25 -0.18 1.94
C TRP A 246 12.17 0.34 3.04
N LEU A 247 13.36 0.87 2.73
CA LEU A 247 14.22 1.53 3.70
C LEU A 247 13.68 2.90 4.15
N LEU A 248 12.78 3.50 3.35
CA LEU A 248 12.10 4.76 3.65
C LEU A 248 10.66 4.52 4.15
N ASP A 249 10.42 3.38 4.80
CA ASP A 249 9.19 3.04 5.49
C ASP A 249 9.49 2.71 6.97
N ASP A 250 8.65 3.20 7.89
CA ASP A 250 8.84 2.97 9.32
C ASP A 250 8.43 1.55 9.77
N TYR A 251 7.58 0.87 8.98
CA TYR A 251 7.08 -0.46 9.31
C TYR A 251 8.18 -1.54 9.42
N PRO A 252 9.14 -1.65 8.47
CA PRO A 252 10.22 -2.62 8.55
C PRO A 252 11.06 -2.50 9.82
N TYR A 253 11.13 -1.32 10.42
CA TYR A 253 11.94 -1.05 11.61
C TYR A 253 11.17 -1.15 12.91
N PHE A 254 9.88 -0.76 12.92
CA PHE A 254 9.09 -0.58 14.14
C PHE A 254 7.84 -1.45 14.20
N GLY A 255 7.48 -2.11 13.10
CA GLY A 255 6.36 -3.04 13.05
C GLY A 255 6.62 -4.25 13.97
N PHE A 256 5.66 -4.59 14.82
CA PHE A 256 5.76 -5.72 15.72
C PHE A 256 4.55 -6.62 15.59
N SER A 257 4.79 -7.91 15.36
CA SER A 257 3.75 -8.92 15.40
C SER A 257 4.04 -9.93 16.50
N ARG A 258 3.09 -10.09 17.41
CA ARG A 258 3.17 -11.07 18.51
C ARG A 258 3.27 -12.50 18.00
N TYR A 259 2.66 -12.78 16.86
CA TYR A 259 2.46 -14.13 16.34
C TYR A 259 3.35 -14.46 15.13
N SER A 260 4.19 -13.54 14.69
CA SER A 260 5.16 -13.77 13.62
C SER A 260 6.61 -13.72 14.13
N SER A 261 7.56 -14.14 13.29
CA SER A 261 8.99 -13.97 13.57
C SER A 261 9.48 -12.54 13.40
N VAL A 262 8.68 -11.67 12.77
CA VAL A 262 9.04 -10.26 12.54
C VAL A 262 8.91 -9.50 13.85
N ARG A 263 10.04 -9.18 14.46
CA ARG A 263 10.14 -8.49 15.75
C ARG A 263 11.30 -7.50 15.74
N PRO A 264 11.25 -6.50 14.85
CA PRO A 264 12.30 -5.51 14.83
C PRO A 264 12.25 -4.70 16.13
N HIS A 265 13.39 -4.48 16.73
CA HIS A 265 13.59 -3.58 17.86
C HIS A 265 14.80 -2.70 17.55
N ILE A 266 14.66 -1.93 16.44
CA ILE A 266 15.71 -1.02 16.01
C ILE A 266 15.68 0.22 16.88
N LYS A 267 16.85 0.73 17.22
CA LYS A 267 16.95 2.01 17.92
C LYS A 267 16.51 3.14 16.99
N PRO A 268 15.64 4.06 17.42
CA PRO A 268 15.20 5.15 16.55
C PRO A 268 16.35 5.94 15.91
N MET A 269 17.45 6.16 16.61
CA MET A 269 18.61 6.89 16.05
C MET A 269 19.41 6.09 15.01
N ASP A 270 19.33 4.77 15.00
CA ASP A 270 19.90 3.96 13.92
C ASP A 270 19.04 4.11 12.63
N VAL A 271 17.72 4.20 12.76
CA VAL A 271 16.80 4.52 11.66
C VAL A 271 17.00 5.95 11.15
N PHE A 272 17.18 6.92 12.07
CA PHE A 272 17.57 8.28 11.69
C PHE A 272 18.82 8.29 10.80
N ALA A 273 19.85 7.52 11.15
CA ALA A 273 21.09 7.49 10.37
C ALA A 273 20.88 6.93 8.94
N ILE A 274 19.97 5.97 8.77
CA ILE A 274 19.61 5.45 7.46
C ILE A 274 18.87 6.53 6.65
N TRP A 275 17.80 7.11 7.21
CA TRP A 275 16.96 8.08 6.51
C TRP A 275 17.72 9.40 6.21
N ALA A 276 18.64 9.80 7.10
CA ALA A 276 19.50 10.95 6.83
C ALA A 276 20.48 10.69 5.67
N ALA A 277 21.02 9.47 5.56
CA ALA A 277 21.92 9.12 4.47
C ALA A 277 21.19 9.07 3.11
N GLU A 278 19.94 8.55 3.08
CA GLU A 278 19.10 8.57 1.88
C GLU A 278 18.74 10.02 1.49
N PHE A 279 18.36 10.85 2.45
CA PHE A 279 18.10 12.26 2.20
C PHE A 279 19.34 12.99 1.65
N GLU A 280 20.53 12.74 2.19
CA GLU A 280 21.78 13.35 1.69
C GLU A 280 22.00 13.02 0.22
N LYS A 281 21.72 11.79 -0.20
CA LYS A 281 21.87 11.39 -1.60
C LYS A 281 20.82 12.04 -2.49
N ALA A 282 19.57 12.05 -2.08
CA ALA A 282 18.52 12.77 -2.80
C ALA A 282 18.86 14.27 -2.95
N TYR A 283 19.41 14.90 -1.90
CA TYR A 283 19.86 16.29 -1.93
C TYR A 283 21.07 16.47 -2.87
N GLU A 284 22.09 15.61 -2.83
CA GLU A 284 23.24 15.65 -3.74
C GLU A 284 22.82 15.52 -5.21
N GLU A 285 21.88 14.61 -5.49
CA GLU A 285 21.39 14.32 -6.83
C GLU A 285 20.36 15.33 -7.35
N GLY A 286 19.78 16.14 -6.47
CA GLY A 286 18.81 17.15 -6.86
C GLY A 286 17.42 16.58 -7.17
N THR A 287 17.02 15.50 -6.51
CA THR A 287 15.82 14.76 -6.83
C THR A 287 14.78 14.77 -5.69
N LEU A 288 14.16 13.65 -5.39
CA LEU A 288 13.01 13.47 -4.51
C LEU A 288 13.39 12.61 -3.30
N PHE A 289 12.87 12.98 -2.12
CA PHE A 289 12.92 12.16 -0.91
C PHE A 289 11.49 11.90 -0.43
N VAL A 290 11.01 10.67 -0.56
CA VAL A 290 9.69 10.24 -0.09
C VAL A 290 9.84 9.39 1.16
N LEU A 291 9.23 9.81 2.27
CA LEU A 291 9.26 9.06 3.52
C LEU A 291 7.85 8.59 3.88
N THR A 292 7.67 7.29 3.98
CA THR A 292 6.42 6.64 4.38
C THR A 292 6.46 6.29 5.87
N MET A 293 5.42 6.70 6.58
CA MET A 293 5.30 6.45 8.01
C MET A 293 3.87 6.05 8.37
N HIS A 294 3.71 5.33 9.46
CA HIS A 294 2.41 4.94 9.95
C HIS A 294 2.18 5.52 11.34
N PRO A 295 1.12 6.30 11.60
CA PRO A 295 0.85 6.90 12.90
C PRO A 295 0.95 5.92 14.06
N LYS A 296 0.46 4.69 13.87
CA LYS A 296 0.55 3.62 14.89
C LYS A 296 1.98 3.18 15.24
N TYR A 297 2.95 3.47 14.37
CA TYR A 297 4.37 3.15 14.59
C TYR A 297 5.20 4.39 14.90
N ILE A 298 5.27 5.36 14.01
CA ILE A 298 6.08 6.57 14.20
C ILE A 298 5.59 7.42 15.39
N GLY A 299 4.29 7.44 15.67
CA GLY A 299 3.66 8.31 16.67
C GLY A 299 4.04 8.09 18.13
N HIS A 300 4.89 7.09 18.43
CA HIS A 300 5.40 6.85 19.78
C HIS A 300 6.52 7.82 20.15
N ARG A 301 6.65 8.14 21.45
CA ARG A 301 7.49 9.20 22.02
C ARG A 301 8.91 9.27 21.45
N SER A 302 9.65 8.16 21.46
CA SER A 302 11.05 8.14 21.02
C SER A 302 11.21 8.26 19.50
N ARG A 303 10.22 7.76 18.75
CA ARG A 303 10.20 7.83 17.30
C ARG A 303 9.80 9.21 16.83
N MET A 304 8.82 9.87 17.50
CA MET A 304 8.48 11.26 17.25
C MET A 304 9.69 12.19 17.53
N ALA A 305 10.44 11.94 18.59
CA ALA A 305 11.67 12.69 18.87
C ALA A 305 12.74 12.48 17.79
N MET A 306 12.83 11.27 17.23
CA MET A 306 13.71 10.96 16.12
C MET A 306 13.24 11.66 14.82
N LEU A 307 11.96 11.61 14.50
CA LEU A 307 11.38 12.30 13.33
C LEU A 307 11.60 13.82 13.43
N GLU A 308 11.42 14.40 14.61
CA GLU A 308 11.72 15.80 14.84
C GLU A 308 13.20 16.12 14.57
N THR A 309 14.11 15.23 15.01
CA THR A 309 15.55 15.38 14.74
C THR A 309 15.83 15.31 13.22
N LEU A 310 15.15 14.43 12.49
CA LEU A 310 15.31 14.33 11.05
C LEU A 310 14.81 15.59 10.32
N ILE A 311 13.65 16.12 10.72
CA ILE A 311 13.11 17.36 10.15
C ILE A 311 14.09 18.51 10.39
N GLN A 312 14.59 18.67 11.63
CA GLN A 312 15.59 19.68 11.96
C GLN A 312 16.86 19.53 11.11
N TYR A 313 17.32 18.28 10.94
CA TYR A 313 18.49 17.98 10.12
C TYR A 313 18.27 18.41 8.66
N MET A 314 17.16 18.03 8.04
CA MET A 314 16.81 18.43 6.68
C MET A 314 16.74 19.97 6.55
N GLN A 315 16.19 20.66 7.54
CA GLN A 315 16.12 22.13 7.56
C GLN A 315 17.47 22.84 7.77
N THR A 316 18.56 22.11 8.12
CA THR A 316 19.91 22.71 8.13
C THR A 316 20.48 22.87 6.71
N HIS A 317 19.92 22.20 5.72
CA HIS A 317 20.29 22.33 4.32
C HIS A 317 19.57 23.52 3.70
N ALA A 318 20.25 24.24 2.83
CA ALA A 318 19.62 25.28 2.02
C ALA A 318 18.76 24.59 0.93
N ASP A 319 17.77 25.31 0.44
CA ASP A 319 17.05 24.94 -0.79
C ASP A 319 16.37 23.54 -0.72
N VAL A 320 15.68 23.26 0.40
CA VAL A 320 14.82 22.08 0.60
C VAL A 320 13.36 22.51 0.47
N TRP A 321 12.63 21.87 -0.43
CA TRP A 321 11.21 22.10 -0.60
C TRP A 321 10.40 20.96 0.04
N PHE A 322 9.74 21.24 1.17
CA PHE A 322 8.78 20.34 1.78
C PHE A 322 7.42 20.51 1.08
N ALA A 323 6.86 19.41 0.57
CA ALA A 323 5.62 19.45 -0.20
C ALA A 323 4.76 18.22 0.04
N THR A 324 3.48 18.32 -0.31
CA THR A 324 2.60 17.17 -0.44
C THR A 324 2.91 16.39 -1.72
N HIS A 325 2.45 15.14 -1.79
CA HIS A 325 2.56 14.36 -3.02
C HIS A 325 1.80 15.03 -4.16
N GLU A 326 0.60 15.59 -3.89
CA GLU A 326 -0.15 16.36 -4.89
C GLU A 326 0.66 17.55 -5.44
N GLU A 327 1.33 18.32 -4.58
CA GLU A 327 2.14 19.47 -5.01
C GLU A 327 3.32 19.03 -5.88
N ILE A 328 4.00 17.94 -5.50
CA ILE A 328 5.11 17.40 -6.29
C ILE A 328 4.61 16.88 -7.63
N ALA A 329 3.56 16.04 -7.64
CA ALA A 329 3.01 15.47 -8.86
C ALA A 329 2.54 16.55 -9.85
N ARG A 330 1.89 17.62 -9.36
CA ARG A 330 1.50 18.76 -10.18
C ARG A 330 2.70 19.53 -10.73
N TYR A 331 3.77 19.63 -9.96
CA TYR A 331 4.96 20.37 -10.39
C TYR A 331 5.74 19.65 -11.50
N VAL A 332 5.82 18.31 -11.43
CA VAL A 332 6.54 17.52 -12.44
C VAL A 332 5.72 17.23 -13.71
N THR A 333 4.46 17.65 -13.74
CA THR A 333 3.62 17.64 -14.93
C THR A 333 3.48 19.05 -15.49
N ASP A 334 3.09 19.21 -16.75
CA ASP A 334 2.86 20.52 -17.39
C ASP A 334 1.83 21.39 -16.64
N GLU A 335 1.06 20.82 -15.71
CA GLU A 335 0.18 21.56 -14.80
C GLU A 335 0.94 22.38 -13.75
N GLY A 336 2.24 22.12 -13.55
CA GLY A 336 3.10 22.79 -12.58
C GLY A 336 3.46 24.23 -12.92
N GLU A 337 3.42 24.64 -14.18
CA GLU A 337 3.66 26.04 -14.59
C GLU A 337 2.64 27.03 -13.97
N SER A 338 1.51 26.52 -13.46
CA SER A 338 0.48 27.34 -12.79
C SER A 338 0.72 27.57 -11.30
N LEU A 339 1.72 26.90 -10.68
CA LEU A 339 2.01 26.97 -9.24
C LEU A 339 3.00 28.07 -8.85
N GLU A 340 3.49 28.89 -9.78
CA GLU A 340 4.15 30.15 -9.43
C GLU A 340 3.14 31.05 -8.71
N ARG A 341 3.02 30.88 -7.41
CA ARG A 341 2.27 31.78 -6.55
C ARG A 341 3.12 33.01 -6.24
N PRO A 342 2.50 34.20 -6.28
CA PRO A 342 3.14 35.47 -6.05
C PRO A 342 3.70 35.60 -4.63
#